data_310cb3ff15c09af031c2ebfe747d5dd3
#
_entry.id   310cb3ff15c09af031c2ebfe747d5dd3
#
_cell.length_a   1.000
_cell.length_b   1.000
_cell.length_c   1.000
_cell.angle_alpha   90.00
_cell.angle_beta   90.00
_cell.angle_gamma   90.00
#
_symmetry.space_group_name_H-M   'P 1'
#
loop_
_entity.id
_entity.type
_entity.pdbx_description
1 polymer ?
#
loop_
_entity_poly.entity_id
_entity_poly.type
_entity_poly.pdbx_seq_one_letter_code
_entity_poly.pdbx_strand_id
1 'polypeptide(L)'
;SSAASDVYKRQTLDKVSGKLRSAGAELASFNSTLSDALNSGDMGMVKEVLGNDPETLASTLAAPVQLRRKAVFPVANFGSSMAPFYTLLPLWVGALLMVVTLKTTVSRRTRKALGDPRPHRLFLGHYGVFALIALLQSTVSLGGDLLFLRVQAVHPLLFMLSGWLASLVFSFFTYTMVVSFGNVGKAIGCLVYTSDAAD
;
A
#
# COMPACT_ATOMS: atom_id res chain seq x y z
N SER A 1 -11.75 -21.66 -12.60
CA SER A 1 -11.32 -21.06 -11.30
C SER A 1 -12.49 -20.72 -10.37
N SER A 2 -13.73 -20.65 -10.88
CA SER A 2 -14.95 -20.39 -10.08
C SER A 2 -15.29 -21.50 -9.09
N ALA A 3 -15.28 -22.75 -9.55
CA ALA A 3 -15.67 -23.91 -8.74
C ALA A 3 -14.81 -24.11 -7.46
N ALA A 4 -13.51 -23.86 -7.53
CA ALA A 4 -12.62 -23.98 -6.37
C ALA A 4 -12.88 -22.88 -5.33
N SER A 5 -13.26 -21.68 -5.78
CA SER A 5 -13.65 -20.56 -4.90
C SER A 5 -14.98 -20.86 -4.18
N ASP A 6 -15.93 -21.50 -4.87
CA ASP A 6 -17.23 -21.83 -4.30
C ASP A 6 -17.14 -22.99 -3.29
N VAL A 7 -16.28 -23.96 -3.54
CA VAL A 7 -15.98 -25.04 -2.59
C VAL A 7 -15.33 -24.48 -1.33
N TYR A 8 -14.37 -23.56 -1.47
CA TYR A 8 -13.70 -22.92 -0.32
C TYR A 8 -14.67 -22.07 0.50
N LYS A 9 -15.57 -21.33 -0.15
CA LYS A 9 -16.63 -20.54 0.52
C LYS A 9 -17.60 -21.44 1.30
N ARG A 10 -18.05 -22.53 0.71
CA ARG A 10 -18.94 -23.49 1.39
C ARG A 10 -18.26 -24.11 2.60
N GLN A 11 -17.02 -24.56 2.47
CA GLN A 11 -16.25 -25.15 3.57
C GLN A 11 -16.00 -24.15 4.72
N THR A 12 -15.85 -22.85 4.41
CA THR A 12 -15.72 -21.80 5.42
C THR A 12 -17.06 -21.53 6.11
N LEU A 13 -18.17 -21.49 5.36
CA LEU A 13 -19.51 -21.33 5.90
C LEU A 13 -19.91 -22.51 6.82
N ASP A 14 -19.59 -23.73 6.43
CA ASP A 14 -19.86 -24.94 7.24
C ASP A 14 -19.04 -24.90 8.55
N LYS A 15 -17.78 -24.49 8.51
CA LYS A 15 -16.96 -24.29 9.72
C LYS A 15 -17.50 -23.20 10.64
N VAL A 16 -17.96 -22.09 10.09
CA VAL A 16 -18.55 -20.99 10.87
C VAL A 16 -19.88 -21.42 11.47
N SER A 17 -20.74 -22.10 10.69
CA SER A 17 -22.01 -22.59 11.20
C SER A 17 -21.84 -23.66 12.28
N GLY A 18 -20.85 -24.53 12.15
CA GLY A 18 -20.49 -25.52 13.18
C GLY A 18 -20.04 -24.85 14.48
N LYS A 19 -19.17 -23.84 14.40
CA LYS A 19 -18.71 -23.07 15.57
C LYS A 19 -19.83 -22.27 16.24
N LEU A 20 -20.73 -21.68 15.45
CA LEU A 20 -21.90 -20.98 15.98
C LEU A 20 -22.86 -21.91 16.72
N ARG A 21 -23.04 -23.16 16.20
CA ARG A 21 -23.86 -24.16 16.87
C ARG A 21 -23.25 -24.66 18.17
N SER A 22 -21.90 -24.87 18.21
CA SER A 22 -21.24 -25.23 19.48
C SER A 22 -21.28 -24.11 20.50
N ALA A 23 -21.03 -22.87 20.11
CA ALA A 23 -21.15 -21.71 21.00
C ALA A 23 -22.59 -21.52 21.52
N GLY A 24 -23.59 -21.75 20.65
CA GLY A 24 -25.00 -21.74 21.06
C GLY A 24 -25.35 -22.84 22.06
N ALA A 25 -24.81 -24.05 21.87
CA ALA A 25 -25.00 -25.18 22.80
C ALA A 25 -24.31 -24.93 24.14
N GLU A 26 -23.12 -24.36 24.15
CA GLU A 26 -22.40 -23.98 25.39
C GLU A 26 -23.14 -22.87 26.15
N LEU A 27 -23.67 -21.86 25.46
CA LEU A 27 -24.49 -20.82 26.05
C LEU A 27 -25.81 -21.38 26.65
N ALA A 28 -26.46 -22.31 25.94
CA ALA A 28 -27.67 -22.97 26.44
C ALA A 28 -27.37 -23.81 27.69
N SER A 29 -26.27 -24.56 27.69
CA SER A 29 -25.79 -25.32 28.85
C SER A 29 -25.46 -24.43 30.04
N PHE A 30 -24.74 -23.31 29.80
CA PHE A 30 -24.44 -22.33 30.83
C PHE A 30 -25.70 -21.71 31.44
N ASN A 31 -26.66 -21.33 30.57
CA ASN A 31 -27.93 -20.75 31.03
C ASN A 31 -28.77 -21.75 31.84
N SER A 32 -28.79 -23.04 31.46
CA SER A 32 -29.49 -24.08 32.24
C SER A 32 -28.83 -24.29 33.61
N THR A 33 -27.51 -24.40 33.66
CA THR A 33 -26.74 -24.56 34.91
C THR A 33 -26.90 -23.37 35.81
N LEU A 34 -26.91 -22.16 35.31
CA LEU A 34 -27.13 -20.93 36.06
C LEU A 34 -28.57 -20.86 36.59
N SER A 35 -29.54 -21.26 35.77
CA SER A 35 -30.94 -21.31 36.17
C SER A 35 -31.21 -22.36 37.28
N ASP A 36 -30.57 -23.52 37.19
CA ASP A 36 -30.66 -24.59 38.21
C ASP A 36 -29.97 -24.17 39.52
N ALA A 37 -28.81 -23.49 39.42
CA ALA A 37 -28.13 -22.96 40.58
C ALA A 37 -28.93 -21.84 41.29
N LEU A 38 -29.60 -20.99 40.53
CA LEU A 38 -30.47 -19.92 41.09
C LEU A 38 -31.75 -20.54 41.73
N ASN A 39 -32.32 -21.57 41.13
CA ASN A 39 -33.54 -22.23 41.63
C ASN A 39 -33.26 -23.10 42.88
N SER A 40 -32.03 -23.66 42.99
CA SER A 40 -31.60 -24.43 44.16
C SER A 40 -31.23 -23.57 45.35
N GLY A 41 -31.08 -22.27 45.19
CA GLY A 41 -30.67 -21.33 46.25
C GLY A 41 -29.23 -21.53 46.72
N ASP A 42 -28.45 -22.36 46.05
CA ASP A 42 -27.05 -22.64 46.43
C ASP A 42 -26.11 -21.58 45.83
N MET A 43 -25.84 -20.56 46.65
CA MET A 43 -24.90 -19.47 46.31
C MET A 43 -23.45 -19.98 46.07
N GLY A 44 -23.11 -21.17 46.56
CA GLY A 44 -21.81 -21.79 46.31
C GLY A 44 -21.65 -22.22 44.84
N MET A 45 -22.67 -22.86 44.29
CA MET A 45 -22.72 -23.26 42.87
C MET A 45 -22.72 -22.05 41.95
N VAL A 46 -23.44 -20.98 42.28
CA VAL A 46 -23.43 -19.73 41.52
C VAL A 46 -22.04 -19.11 41.50
N LYS A 47 -21.33 -19.15 42.63
CA LYS A 47 -19.97 -18.61 42.76
C LYS A 47 -18.94 -19.48 42.02
N GLU A 48 -19.14 -20.81 41.95
CA GLU A 48 -18.30 -21.74 41.20
C GLU A 48 -18.47 -21.58 39.67
N VAL A 49 -19.69 -21.38 39.21
CA VAL A 49 -20.03 -21.13 37.79
C VAL A 49 -19.56 -19.74 37.34
N LEU A 50 -19.65 -18.73 38.21
CA LEU A 50 -19.16 -17.37 37.96
C LEU A 50 -17.65 -17.18 38.25
N GLY A 51 -17.08 -18.03 39.10
CA GLY A 51 -15.68 -17.96 39.55
C GLY A 51 -14.67 -18.67 38.65
N ASN A 52 -15.14 -19.51 37.74
CA ASN A 52 -14.27 -20.10 36.74
C ASN A 52 -13.98 -19.10 35.60
N ASP A 53 -12.97 -18.29 35.88
CA ASP A 53 -12.20 -17.48 34.94
C ASP A 53 -13.04 -16.66 33.92
N PRO A 54 -13.41 -15.41 34.29
CA PRO A 54 -14.11 -14.50 33.40
C PRO A 54 -13.31 -14.22 32.10
N GLU A 55 -12.01 -14.45 32.13
CA GLU A 55 -11.13 -14.31 30.96
C GLU A 55 -11.34 -15.42 29.94
N THR A 56 -11.60 -16.65 30.39
CA THR A 56 -11.90 -17.80 29.52
C THR A 56 -13.31 -17.64 28.90
N LEU A 57 -14.29 -17.17 29.66
CA LEU A 57 -15.63 -16.86 29.14
C LEU A 57 -15.59 -15.68 28.14
N ALA A 58 -14.88 -14.61 28.49
CA ALA A 58 -14.71 -13.47 27.60
C ALA A 58 -13.96 -13.84 26.31
N SER A 59 -12.93 -14.69 26.41
CA SER A 59 -12.18 -15.16 25.24
C SER A 59 -13.01 -16.10 24.36
N THR A 60 -13.88 -16.93 24.94
CA THR A 60 -14.77 -17.85 24.20
C THR A 60 -15.92 -17.08 23.54
N LEU A 61 -16.46 -16.06 24.18
CA LEU A 61 -17.49 -15.17 23.63
C LEU A 61 -16.92 -14.16 22.63
N ALA A 62 -15.69 -13.70 22.81
CA ALA A 62 -15.00 -12.77 21.91
C ALA A 62 -14.40 -13.47 20.67
N ALA A 63 -14.34 -14.79 20.64
CA ALA A 63 -13.69 -15.56 19.60
C ALA A 63 -14.57 -16.37 18.64
N PRO A 64 -15.79 -15.93 18.23
CA PRO A 64 -16.51 -16.63 17.16
C PRO A 64 -15.85 -16.47 15.80
N VAL A 65 -14.93 -15.50 15.65
CA VAL A 65 -14.22 -15.26 14.38
C VAL A 65 -12.73 -15.07 14.63
N GLN A 66 -11.98 -16.18 14.71
CA GLN A 66 -10.55 -16.08 14.49
C GLN A 66 -10.30 -15.77 13.01
N LEU A 67 -10.08 -14.49 12.70
CA LEU A 67 -9.61 -14.06 11.38
C LEU A 67 -8.18 -14.62 11.18
N ARG A 68 -8.08 -15.83 10.62
CA ARG A 68 -6.79 -16.39 10.18
C ARG A 68 -6.37 -15.63 8.92
N ARG A 69 -5.75 -14.49 9.12
CA ARG A 69 -5.11 -13.74 8.05
C ARG A 69 -3.88 -14.52 7.58
N LYS A 70 -4.04 -15.33 6.52
CA LYS A 70 -2.92 -15.94 5.83
C LYS A 70 -2.32 -14.87 4.92
N ALA A 71 -1.33 -14.14 5.43
CA ALA A 71 -0.60 -13.18 4.63
C ALA A 71 0.15 -13.95 3.53
N VAL A 72 -0.21 -13.75 2.27
CA VAL A 72 0.49 -14.34 1.12
C VAL A 72 1.90 -13.73 1.02
N PHE A 73 2.02 -12.45 1.35
CA PHE A 73 3.28 -11.73 1.51
C PHE A 73 3.31 -11.11 2.90
N PRO A 74 3.97 -11.74 3.88
CA PRO A 74 4.06 -11.18 5.23
C PRO A 74 4.91 -9.90 5.18
N VAL A 75 4.33 -8.79 5.60
CA VAL A 75 5.01 -7.49 5.72
C VAL A 75 5.33 -7.28 7.20
N ALA A 76 6.59 -7.07 7.52
CA ALA A 76 7.05 -7.03 8.91
C ALA A 76 6.57 -5.78 9.67
N ASN A 77 6.34 -4.67 8.96
CA ASN A 77 5.86 -3.42 9.56
C ASN A 77 5.02 -2.60 8.58
N PHE A 78 4.26 -1.66 9.10
CA PHE A 78 3.39 -0.77 8.32
C PHE A 78 4.20 0.08 7.31
N GLY A 79 5.40 0.53 7.67
CA GLY A 79 6.28 1.28 6.80
C GLY A 79 6.65 0.51 5.53
N SER A 80 6.98 -0.79 5.66
CA SER A 80 7.28 -1.65 4.50
C SER A 80 6.04 -1.91 3.62
N SER A 81 4.84 -1.95 4.21
CA SER A 81 3.58 -2.09 3.47
C SER A 81 3.29 -0.86 2.59
N MET A 82 3.58 0.32 3.11
CA MET A 82 3.32 1.60 2.44
C MET A 82 4.53 2.11 1.63
N ALA A 83 5.67 1.42 1.66
CA ALA A 83 6.88 1.83 0.98
C ALA A 83 6.67 2.13 -0.52
N PRO A 84 5.95 1.32 -1.32
CA PRO A 84 5.72 1.64 -2.73
C PRO A 84 5.03 2.98 -2.93
N PHE A 85 4.06 3.31 -2.09
CA PHE A 85 3.35 4.57 -2.15
C PHE A 85 4.25 5.76 -1.79
N TYR A 86 4.95 5.70 -0.66
CA TYR A 86 5.85 6.77 -0.21
C TYR A 86 7.08 6.95 -1.09
N THR A 87 7.48 5.92 -1.84
CA THR A 87 8.59 5.98 -2.79
C THR A 87 8.16 6.55 -4.14
N LEU A 88 7.11 5.99 -4.74
CA LEU A 88 6.72 6.36 -6.11
C LEU A 88 6.05 7.74 -6.19
N LEU A 89 5.26 8.10 -5.18
CA LEU A 89 4.56 9.38 -5.14
C LEU A 89 5.51 10.58 -5.15
N PRO A 90 6.54 10.69 -4.29
CA PRO A 90 7.50 11.79 -4.36
C PRO A 90 8.28 11.83 -5.67
N LEU A 91 8.59 10.69 -6.29
CA LEU A 91 9.27 10.64 -7.58
C LEU A 91 8.40 11.22 -8.68
N TRP A 92 7.10 10.91 -8.69
CA TRP A 92 6.14 11.48 -9.63
C TRP A 92 5.95 12.99 -9.44
N VAL A 93 5.68 13.42 -8.20
CA VAL A 93 5.52 14.83 -7.86
C VAL A 93 6.78 15.62 -8.18
N GLY A 94 7.95 15.07 -7.89
CA GLY A 94 9.22 15.72 -8.22
C GLY A 94 9.44 15.85 -9.73
N ALA A 95 9.06 14.85 -10.52
CA ALA A 95 9.10 14.94 -11.99
C ALA A 95 8.17 16.05 -12.52
N LEU A 96 6.96 16.21 -11.93
CA LEU A 96 6.05 17.30 -12.26
C LEU A 96 6.63 18.67 -11.86
N LEU A 97 7.20 18.79 -10.68
CA LEU A 97 7.83 20.04 -10.23
C LEU A 97 9.00 20.45 -11.11
N MET A 98 9.80 19.49 -11.56
CA MET A 98 10.90 19.76 -12.49
C MET A 98 10.42 20.43 -13.78
N VAL A 99 9.38 19.89 -14.43
CA VAL A 99 8.87 20.46 -15.70
C VAL A 99 8.09 21.74 -15.52
N VAL A 100 7.66 22.06 -14.30
CA VAL A 100 7.02 23.34 -13.96
C VAL A 100 8.07 24.42 -13.71
N THR A 101 9.14 24.09 -12.99
CA THR A 101 10.17 25.03 -12.55
C THR A 101 11.26 25.24 -13.59
N LEU A 102 11.66 24.21 -14.31
CA LEU A 102 12.70 24.28 -15.33
C LEU A 102 12.08 24.53 -16.71
N LYS A 103 12.80 25.32 -17.51
CA LYS A 103 12.40 25.54 -18.89
C LYS A 103 12.63 24.27 -19.69
N THR A 104 11.57 23.72 -20.28
CA THR A 104 11.61 22.52 -21.11
C THR A 104 12.02 22.78 -22.56
N THR A 105 12.08 24.06 -22.97
CA THR A 105 12.40 24.48 -24.33
C THR A 105 13.73 25.21 -24.37
N VAL A 106 14.57 24.84 -25.35
CA VAL A 106 15.85 25.51 -25.60
C VAL A 106 15.62 26.84 -26.30
N SER A 107 16.29 27.91 -25.82
CA SER A 107 16.15 29.24 -26.40
C SER A 107 16.65 29.28 -27.84
N ARG A 108 16.03 30.15 -28.67
CA ARG A 108 16.47 30.37 -30.06
C ARG A 108 17.96 30.79 -30.18
N ARG A 109 18.47 31.54 -29.18
CA ARG A 109 19.87 31.93 -29.13
C ARG A 109 20.79 30.73 -28.95
N THR A 110 20.49 29.87 -27.98
CA THR A 110 21.27 28.65 -27.71
C THR A 110 21.23 27.68 -28.90
N ARG A 111 20.08 27.56 -29.55
CA ARG A 111 19.92 26.71 -30.73
C ARG A 111 20.80 27.20 -31.89
N LYS A 112 20.84 28.52 -32.14
CA LYS A 112 21.70 29.11 -33.17
C LYS A 112 23.19 28.95 -32.82
N ALA A 113 23.56 29.12 -31.56
CA ALA A 113 24.94 28.96 -31.10
C ALA A 113 25.46 27.54 -31.25
N LEU A 114 24.58 26.52 -31.20
CA LEU A 114 24.89 25.10 -31.39
C LEU A 114 24.89 24.66 -32.86
N GLY A 115 24.75 25.58 -33.86
CA GLY A 115 24.75 25.26 -35.27
C GLY A 115 23.47 24.58 -35.75
N ASP A 116 22.32 24.86 -35.14
CA ASP A 116 21.00 24.31 -35.45
C ASP A 116 20.96 22.77 -35.53
N PRO A 117 21.29 22.09 -34.41
CA PRO A 117 21.35 20.64 -34.38
C PRO A 117 19.99 20.02 -34.66
N ARG A 118 19.97 18.76 -35.15
CA ARG A 118 18.75 18.02 -35.41
C ARG A 118 17.82 17.96 -34.17
N PRO A 119 16.51 18.10 -34.32
CA PRO A 119 15.55 18.23 -33.20
C PRO A 119 15.68 17.14 -32.12
N HIS A 120 15.94 15.90 -32.51
CA HIS A 120 16.09 14.78 -31.59
C HIS A 120 17.35 14.91 -30.69
N ARG A 121 18.45 15.43 -31.22
CA ARG A 121 19.67 15.66 -30.42
C ARG A 121 19.48 16.77 -29.39
N LEU A 122 18.75 17.80 -29.77
CA LEU A 122 18.38 18.87 -28.88
C LEU A 122 17.44 18.39 -27.76
N PHE A 123 16.47 17.55 -28.12
CA PHE A 123 15.53 16.95 -27.18
C PHE A 123 16.26 16.07 -26.16
N LEU A 124 17.09 15.11 -26.62
CA LEU A 124 17.84 14.22 -25.73
C LEU A 124 18.87 14.96 -24.88
N GLY A 125 19.60 15.91 -25.46
CA GLY A 125 20.58 16.68 -24.72
C GLY A 125 19.94 17.52 -23.60
N HIS A 126 18.77 18.09 -23.85
CA HIS A 126 18.03 18.85 -22.85
C HIS A 126 17.39 17.94 -21.80
N TYR A 127 16.84 16.79 -22.23
CA TYR A 127 16.33 15.77 -21.30
C TYR A 127 17.42 15.23 -20.37
N GLY A 128 18.69 15.17 -20.81
CA GLY A 128 19.79 14.70 -19.97
C GLY A 128 19.92 15.45 -18.62
N VAL A 129 19.60 16.74 -18.60
CA VAL A 129 19.57 17.53 -17.36
C VAL A 129 18.43 17.05 -16.45
N PHE A 130 17.24 16.81 -17.00
CA PHE A 130 16.09 16.29 -16.26
C PHE A 130 16.37 14.88 -15.73
N ALA A 131 16.97 14.02 -16.54
CA ALA A 131 17.36 12.67 -16.13
C ALA A 131 18.36 12.68 -14.97
N LEU A 132 19.37 13.57 -15.01
CA LEU A 132 20.35 13.69 -13.93
C LEU A 132 19.68 14.13 -12.62
N ILE A 133 18.82 15.14 -12.68
CA ILE A 133 18.10 15.61 -11.48
C ILE A 133 17.16 14.51 -10.96
N ALA A 134 16.47 13.79 -11.85
CA ALA A 134 15.59 12.68 -11.49
C ALA A 134 16.37 11.55 -10.78
N LEU A 135 17.57 11.22 -11.26
CA LEU A 135 18.42 10.22 -10.61
C LEU A 135 18.92 10.69 -9.24
N LEU A 136 19.31 11.95 -9.11
CA LEU A 136 19.71 12.52 -7.81
C LEU A 136 18.54 12.49 -6.81
N GLN A 137 17.37 12.95 -7.25
CA GLN A 137 16.14 12.93 -6.43
C GLN A 137 15.79 11.51 -5.99
N SER A 138 15.78 10.55 -6.91
CA SER A 138 15.45 9.15 -6.59
C SER A 138 16.49 8.53 -5.65
N THR A 139 17.76 8.84 -5.80
CA THR A 139 18.81 8.35 -4.90
C THR A 139 18.60 8.86 -3.47
N VAL A 140 18.27 10.13 -3.30
CA VAL A 140 17.98 10.73 -1.99
C VAL A 140 16.70 10.13 -1.39
N SER A 141 15.64 9.99 -2.18
CA SER A 141 14.36 9.44 -1.72
C SER A 141 14.50 7.98 -1.29
N LEU A 142 15.04 7.12 -2.15
CA LEU A 142 15.24 5.69 -1.87
C LEU A 142 16.27 5.46 -0.75
N GLY A 143 17.33 6.27 -0.70
CA GLY A 143 18.27 6.26 0.40
C GLY A 143 17.60 6.62 1.73
N GLY A 144 16.71 7.61 1.71
CA GLY A 144 15.87 7.97 2.86
C GLY A 144 14.97 6.82 3.29
N ASP A 145 14.30 6.15 2.37
CA ASP A 145 13.44 5.00 2.65
C ASP A 145 14.21 3.85 3.31
N LEU A 146 15.43 3.57 2.83
CA LEU A 146 16.26 2.50 3.40
C LEU A 146 16.86 2.88 4.76
N LEU A 147 17.33 4.13 4.94
CA LEU A 147 18.04 4.57 6.14
C LEU A 147 17.10 5.01 7.27
N PHE A 148 16.07 5.81 6.94
CA PHE A 148 15.18 6.39 7.94
C PHE A 148 13.93 5.53 8.18
N LEU A 149 13.25 5.09 7.12
CA LEU A 149 12.05 4.26 7.23
C LEU A 149 12.38 2.78 7.48
N ARG A 150 13.66 2.38 7.36
CA ARG A 150 14.13 1.00 7.52
C ARG A 150 13.24 0.01 6.76
N VAL A 151 12.90 0.36 5.54
CA VAL A 151 12.12 -0.52 4.66
C VAL A 151 12.89 -1.82 4.48
N GLN A 152 12.22 -2.94 4.79
CA GLN A 152 12.83 -4.28 4.65
C GLN A 152 12.82 -4.69 3.18
N ALA A 153 13.82 -4.25 2.44
CA ALA A 153 14.06 -4.70 1.08
C ALA A 153 14.93 -5.97 1.13
N VAL A 154 14.42 -7.09 0.63
CA VAL A 154 15.18 -8.36 0.50
C VAL A 154 16.42 -8.13 -0.36
N HIS A 155 16.30 -7.29 -1.39
CA HIS A 155 17.38 -6.92 -2.29
C HIS A 155 17.46 -5.40 -2.42
N PRO A 156 18.23 -4.69 -1.58
CA PRO A 156 18.28 -3.22 -1.59
C PRO A 156 18.79 -2.65 -2.92
N LEU A 157 19.70 -3.35 -3.61
CA LEU A 157 20.17 -2.93 -4.94
C LEU A 157 19.05 -2.98 -5.99
N LEU A 158 18.21 -4.02 -5.98
CA LEU A 158 17.07 -4.11 -6.91
C LEU A 158 16.04 -3.03 -6.60
N PHE A 159 15.83 -2.71 -5.32
CA PHE A 159 14.98 -1.62 -4.89
C PHE A 159 15.49 -0.27 -5.42
N MET A 160 16.78 0.02 -5.30
CA MET A 160 17.42 1.22 -5.85
C MET A 160 17.28 1.29 -7.38
N LEU A 161 17.58 0.18 -8.08
CA LEU A 161 17.46 0.11 -9.54
C LEU A 161 16.03 0.33 -10.02
N SER A 162 15.04 -0.25 -9.35
CA SER A 162 13.62 -0.07 -9.69
C SER A 162 13.17 1.38 -9.52
N GLY A 163 13.60 2.04 -8.46
CA GLY A 163 13.31 3.45 -8.23
C GLY A 163 14.00 4.39 -9.22
N TRP A 164 15.25 4.12 -9.59
CA TRP A 164 15.93 4.87 -10.64
C TRP A 164 15.23 4.73 -11.98
N LEU A 165 14.84 3.50 -12.34
CA LEU A 165 14.07 3.25 -13.56
C LEU A 165 12.72 4.00 -13.54
N ALA A 166 11.97 3.89 -12.44
CA ALA A 166 10.70 4.60 -12.28
C ALA A 166 10.87 6.12 -12.40
N SER A 167 11.90 6.69 -11.76
CA SER A 167 12.20 8.11 -11.82
C SER A 167 12.53 8.58 -13.24
N LEU A 168 13.32 7.81 -13.99
CA LEU A 168 13.62 8.09 -15.38
C LEU A 168 12.38 8.03 -16.25
N VAL A 169 11.52 7.02 -16.08
CA VAL A 169 10.26 6.88 -16.81
C VAL A 169 9.33 8.05 -16.52
N PHE A 170 9.16 8.42 -15.25
CA PHE A 170 8.29 9.53 -14.84
C PHE A 170 8.80 10.88 -15.38
N SER A 171 10.09 11.15 -15.25
CA SER A 171 10.69 12.38 -15.76
C SER A 171 10.63 12.45 -17.28
N PHE A 172 10.85 11.33 -17.99
CA PHE A 172 10.74 11.27 -19.44
C PHE A 172 9.30 11.50 -19.90
N PHE A 173 8.34 10.86 -19.26
CA PHE A 173 6.92 11.01 -19.57
C PHE A 173 6.47 12.48 -19.39
N THR A 174 6.71 13.05 -18.22
CA THR A 174 6.31 14.43 -17.90
C THR A 174 7.01 15.44 -18.80
N TYR A 175 8.30 15.25 -19.06
CA TYR A 175 9.08 16.09 -19.99
C TYR A 175 8.52 16.03 -21.41
N THR A 176 8.24 14.83 -21.93
CA THR A 176 7.69 14.63 -23.28
C THR A 176 6.31 15.26 -23.41
N MET A 177 5.44 15.08 -22.40
CA MET A 177 4.12 15.71 -22.36
C MET A 177 4.20 17.23 -22.42
N VAL A 178 5.10 17.83 -21.65
CA VAL A 178 5.24 19.29 -21.62
C VAL A 178 5.87 19.82 -22.90
N VAL A 179 6.83 19.12 -23.48
CA VAL A 179 7.44 19.52 -24.76
C VAL A 179 6.44 19.43 -25.92
N SER A 180 5.58 18.40 -25.89
CA SER A 180 4.58 18.16 -26.96
C SER A 180 3.34 19.06 -26.84
N PHE A 181 2.84 19.23 -25.63
CA PHE A 181 1.54 19.91 -25.39
C PHE A 181 1.67 21.23 -24.61
N GLY A 182 2.85 21.64 -24.25
CA GLY A 182 3.09 22.88 -23.48
C GLY A 182 2.37 22.89 -22.14
N ASN A 183 1.60 23.94 -21.89
CA ASN A 183 0.85 24.09 -20.62
C ASN A 183 -0.24 23.04 -20.44
N VAL A 184 -0.82 22.53 -21.52
CA VAL A 184 -1.80 21.43 -21.49
C VAL A 184 -1.15 20.14 -21.01
N GLY A 185 0.10 19.88 -21.42
CA GLY A 185 0.88 18.73 -20.95
C GLY A 185 1.14 18.75 -19.46
N LYS A 186 1.34 19.93 -18.85
CA LYS A 186 1.45 20.09 -17.39
C LYS A 186 0.14 19.73 -16.69
N ALA A 187 -0.99 20.19 -17.24
CA ALA A 187 -2.31 19.89 -16.70
C ALA A 187 -2.65 18.40 -16.77
N ILE A 188 -2.34 17.73 -17.89
CA ILE A 188 -2.54 16.29 -18.05
C ILE A 188 -1.70 15.50 -17.04
N GLY A 189 -0.42 15.86 -16.84
CA GLY A 189 0.43 15.23 -15.84
C GLY A 189 -0.10 15.35 -14.41
N CYS A 190 -0.71 16.50 -14.09
CA CYS A 190 -1.36 16.73 -12.81
C CYS A 190 -2.67 15.92 -12.66
N LEU A 191 -3.50 15.86 -13.73
CA LEU A 191 -4.76 15.12 -13.74
C LEU A 191 -4.57 13.60 -13.60
N VAL A 192 -3.56 13.03 -14.25
CA VAL A 192 -3.22 11.60 -14.12
C VAL A 192 -2.97 11.24 -12.64
N TYR A 193 -2.30 12.14 -11.90
CA TYR A 193 -2.07 11.93 -10.49
C TYR A 193 -3.34 12.04 -9.64
N THR A 194 -4.22 13.01 -9.92
CA THR A 194 -5.43 13.24 -9.12
C THR A 194 -6.52 12.21 -9.39
N SER A 195 -6.59 11.65 -10.59
CA SER A 195 -7.59 10.62 -10.95
C SER A 195 -7.30 9.27 -10.28
N ASP A 196 -6.03 8.93 -10.11
CA ASP A 196 -5.61 7.69 -9.46
C ASP A 196 -5.78 7.72 -7.91
N ALA A 197 -5.95 8.91 -7.34
CA ALA A 197 -6.20 9.10 -5.91
C ALA A 197 -7.70 9.14 -5.55
N ALA A 198 -8.61 9.11 -6.53
CA ALA A 198 -10.06 9.23 -6.34
C ALA A 198 -10.81 7.89 -6.39
N ASP A 199 -10.16 6.78 -6.78
CA ASP A 199 -10.66 5.40 -6.75
C ASP A 199 -10.11 4.66 -5.52
#